data_c29121c677b3b8e640c21b2d27732a33
#
_entry.id   c29121c677b3b8e640c21b2d27732a33
#
_cell.length_a   1.000
_cell.length_b   1.000
_cell.length_c   1.000
_cell.angle_alpha   90.00
_cell.angle_beta   90.00
_cell.angle_gamma   90.00
#
_symmetry.space_group_name_H-M   'P 1'
#
loop_
_entity.id
_entity.type
_entity.pdbx_description
1 polymer ?
#
loop_
_entity_poly.entity_id
_entity_poly.type
_entity_poly.pdbx_seq_one_letter_code
_entity_poly.pdbx_strand_id
1 'polypeptide(L)'
;MPISGDQKAPNDLDAYITIDPGIPPSPSVAPDTASLQESAYIPALQLEEAVPEIKDFSILFVNVGKADAAILRFGETAVLIDAGSAKSAPQLIGGLNALGIDHISAVFITHSHNDHIGGLAALSANYDIPMLYSPFYSEADKNGVGKIVKRAKNLRLPHTLLKAGETVAVTSDVSFNILGPVLLNKDDDNDNSLVIQFTYRDVTFLFTGDMQFPQEQTLIDSGLSLKSDVLKVGNHGNPDATGDDFAALVSPAYAVISTNTLVDHDSANPRVLSALSMAQIFVTEEYPVGVLLTLNRSGAVVISNPAHRASDAPVFVSSLDAKAQTITLTNGGDAIADLSGMILFSVRTDAALRFPEGTLLGADASLVIGKNGDFSFKDEDKPLKKKDNTAILYDRIGTLISKLEE
;
A
#
# COMPACT_ATOMS: atom_id res chain seq x y z
N MET A 1 -25.68 3.15 -39.06
CA MET A 1 -24.28 3.61 -39.03
C MET A 1 -23.83 3.47 -37.62
N PRO A 2 -22.88 2.58 -37.31
CA PRO A 2 -22.32 2.42 -35.96
C PRO A 2 -21.15 3.41 -35.78
N ILE A 3 -21.12 4.11 -34.68
CA ILE A 3 -19.94 4.88 -34.26
C ILE A 3 -19.23 4.02 -33.24
N SER A 4 -18.20 3.35 -33.70
CA SER A 4 -17.18 2.73 -32.85
C SER A 4 -16.19 3.83 -32.42
N GLY A 5 -15.99 3.97 -31.14
CA GLY A 5 -14.97 4.83 -30.59
C GLY A 5 -14.36 4.15 -29.37
N ASP A 6 -13.48 3.16 -29.63
CA ASP A 6 -12.53 2.67 -28.62
C ASP A 6 -11.56 3.81 -28.27
N GLN A 7 -11.83 4.53 -27.21
CA GLN A 7 -10.81 5.35 -26.58
C GLN A 7 -10.02 4.46 -25.61
N LYS A 8 -8.84 4.04 -26.06
CA LYS A 8 -7.80 3.52 -25.19
C LYS A 8 -7.46 4.58 -24.14
N ALA A 9 -7.62 4.23 -22.89
CA ALA A 9 -7.11 5.04 -21.78
C ALA A 9 -5.59 5.30 -21.95
N PRO A 10 -5.08 6.49 -21.62
CA PRO A 10 -3.67 6.80 -21.69
C PRO A 10 -2.88 5.91 -20.69
N ASN A 11 -1.66 5.57 -21.06
CA ASN A 11 -0.75 4.78 -20.23
C ASN A 11 -0.43 5.55 -18.93
N ASP A 12 -0.92 5.07 -17.79
CA ASP A 12 -0.78 5.68 -16.45
C ASP A 12 0.68 5.78 -15.92
N LEU A 13 1.68 5.39 -16.70
CA LEU A 13 3.09 5.43 -16.29
C LEU A 13 3.65 6.85 -16.16
N ASP A 14 3.11 7.82 -16.89
CA ASP A 14 3.62 9.20 -16.88
C ASP A 14 3.12 10.03 -15.68
N ALA A 15 2.08 9.56 -14.99
CA ALA A 15 1.51 10.25 -13.83
C ALA A 15 2.33 10.06 -12.53
N TYR A 16 3.26 9.09 -12.50
CA TYR A 16 4.05 8.78 -11.30
C TYR A 16 5.44 9.42 -11.27
N ILE A 17 5.85 10.14 -12.32
CA ILE A 17 7.24 10.61 -12.46
C ILE A 17 7.28 12.03 -13.01
N THR A 18 6.90 13.03 -12.22
CA THR A 18 7.40 14.41 -12.39
C THR A 18 7.32 15.14 -11.06
N ILE A 19 8.36 15.00 -10.25
CA ILE A 19 8.73 16.05 -9.31
C ILE A 19 9.81 16.86 -10.00
N ASP A 20 9.45 18.04 -10.51
CA ASP A 20 10.38 19.04 -11.04
C ASP A 20 11.11 19.74 -9.88
N PRO A 21 12.45 19.68 -9.76
CA PRO A 21 13.20 20.33 -8.70
C PRO A 21 13.52 21.80 -8.98
N GLY A 22 12.69 22.55 -9.72
CA GLY A 22 13.05 23.85 -10.23
C GLY A 22 12.04 24.98 -10.13
N ILE A 23 11.44 25.28 -8.95
CA ILE A 23 10.76 26.57 -8.74
C ILE A 23 11.42 27.29 -7.55
N PRO A 24 12.09 28.44 -7.76
CA PRO A 24 12.62 29.25 -6.67
C PRO A 24 11.48 29.97 -5.94
N PRO A 25 11.58 30.19 -4.61
CA PRO A 25 10.54 30.87 -3.84
C PRO A 25 10.46 32.35 -4.19
N SER A 26 9.24 32.87 -4.29
CA SER A 26 8.95 34.29 -4.44
C SER A 26 9.40 35.10 -3.23
N PRO A 27 9.83 36.36 -3.40
CA PRO A 27 10.41 37.15 -2.33
C PRO A 27 9.36 37.57 -1.29
N SER A 28 9.68 37.33 0.00
CA SER A 28 8.91 37.79 1.12
C SER A 28 9.04 39.32 1.31
N VAL A 29 7.90 39.98 1.48
CA VAL A 29 7.82 41.38 1.96
C VAL A 29 8.04 41.37 3.46
N ALA A 30 9.03 42.10 3.92
CA ALA A 30 9.31 42.31 5.34
C ALA A 30 8.30 43.26 5.97
N PRO A 31 7.82 43.01 7.19
CA PRO A 31 7.21 44.05 8.02
C PRO A 31 8.19 44.61 9.03
N ASP A 32 7.95 45.88 9.31
CA ASP A 32 8.68 46.85 10.12
C ASP A 32 8.95 46.44 11.57
N THR A 33 10.11 46.90 12.03
CA THR A 33 10.58 46.79 13.41
C THR A 33 9.84 47.70 14.36
N ALA A 34 9.22 47.15 15.40
CA ALA A 34 9.04 47.91 16.69
C ALA A 34 8.85 46.98 17.89
N SER A 35 9.65 47.25 18.89
CA SER A 35 9.57 46.89 20.32
C SER A 35 9.90 45.48 20.78
N LEU A 36 11.13 45.37 21.31
CA LEU A 36 11.62 44.38 22.23
C LEU A 36 10.81 44.35 23.54
N GLN A 37 10.20 43.19 23.84
CA GLN A 37 9.97 42.82 25.23
C GLN A 37 10.67 41.46 25.43
N GLU A 38 11.58 41.42 26.38
CA GLU A 38 12.24 40.24 26.89
C GLU A 38 11.18 39.24 27.34
N SER A 39 11.06 38.14 26.59
CA SER A 39 10.32 36.96 27.01
C SER A 39 11.30 36.01 27.65
N ALA A 40 11.06 35.68 28.92
CA ALA A 40 11.84 34.72 29.70
C ALA A 40 12.06 33.42 28.95
N TYR A 41 13.32 33.04 28.78
CA TYR A 41 13.76 31.74 28.29
C TYR A 41 13.24 30.65 29.23
N ILE A 42 12.18 29.96 28.83
CA ILE A 42 11.79 28.69 29.44
C ILE A 42 12.67 27.63 28.75
N PRO A 43 13.57 26.94 29.49
CA PRO A 43 14.31 25.86 28.90
C PRO A 43 13.29 24.83 28.42
N ALA A 44 13.35 24.47 27.13
CA ALA A 44 12.59 23.40 26.57
C ALA A 44 12.87 22.15 27.44
N LEU A 45 11.86 21.73 28.19
CA LEU A 45 11.82 20.37 28.70
C LEU A 45 12.03 19.47 27.47
N GLN A 46 13.17 18.79 27.40
CA GLN A 46 13.34 17.65 26.53
C GLN A 46 12.33 16.59 27.01
N LEU A 47 11.11 16.68 26.45
CA LEU A 47 10.29 15.50 26.31
C LEU A 47 11.12 14.58 25.43
N GLU A 48 11.78 13.57 26.03
CA GLU A 48 12.14 12.37 25.31
C GLU A 48 10.81 11.87 24.74
N GLU A 49 10.53 12.21 23.49
CA GLU A 49 9.49 11.57 22.71
C GLU A 49 9.89 10.08 22.70
N ALA A 50 9.16 9.30 23.51
CA ALA A 50 9.33 7.86 23.55
C ALA A 50 9.10 7.39 22.11
N VAL A 51 10.18 6.97 21.43
CA VAL A 51 10.13 6.38 20.09
C VAL A 51 9.05 5.31 20.13
N PRO A 52 8.00 5.40 19.29
CA PRO A 52 6.95 4.41 19.28
C PRO A 52 7.56 3.02 19.08
N GLU A 53 7.18 2.05 19.90
CA GLU A 53 7.69 0.68 19.75
C GLU A 53 7.00 0.04 18.53
N ILE A 54 7.46 0.38 17.32
CA ILE A 54 6.96 -0.12 16.02
C ILE A 54 6.85 -1.65 16.02
N LYS A 55 7.72 -2.31 16.79
CA LYS A 55 7.78 -3.78 16.87
C LYS A 55 6.63 -4.40 17.64
N ASP A 56 6.00 -3.70 18.59
CA ASP A 56 4.90 -4.26 19.36
C ASP A 56 3.59 -4.20 18.57
N PHE A 57 3.31 -3.03 18.00
CA PHE A 57 2.13 -2.79 17.18
C PHE A 57 2.37 -1.67 16.19
N SER A 58 2.04 -1.91 14.94
CA SER A 58 1.99 -0.87 13.93
C SER A 58 1.03 -1.22 12.80
N ILE A 59 0.44 -0.20 12.18
CA ILE A 59 -0.26 -0.30 10.91
C ILE A 59 0.39 0.71 9.97
N LEU A 60 0.92 0.24 8.85
CA LEU A 60 1.35 1.09 7.76
C LEU A 60 0.32 1.01 6.64
N PHE A 61 -0.41 2.10 6.42
CA PHE A 61 -1.20 2.31 5.22
C PHE A 61 -0.23 2.79 4.14
N VAL A 62 0.15 1.88 3.25
CA VAL A 62 1.23 2.12 2.29
C VAL A 62 0.79 3.11 1.22
N ASN A 63 1.67 4.04 0.85
CA ASN A 63 1.44 4.88 -0.32
C ASN A 63 1.64 4.06 -1.60
N VAL A 64 0.59 3.41 -2.04
CA VAL A 64 0.52 2.61 -3.28
C VAL A 64 -0.20 3.35 -4.42
N GLY A 65 -0.35 4.67 -4.28
CA GLY A 65 -1.12 5.50 -5.19
C GLY A 65 -2.62 5.30 -5.02
N LYS A 66 -3.40 5.36 -6.12
CA LYS A 66 -4.84 5.04 -6.12
C LYS A 66 -5.00 3.52 -6.05
N ALA A 67 -4.80 2.98 -4.86
CA ALA A 67 -4.87 1.56 -4.54
C ALA A 67 -4.86 1.36 -3.02
N ASP A 68 -5.15 0.17 -2.53
CA ASP A 68 -5.15 -0.16 -1.11
C ASP A 68 -4.12 -1.22 -0.75
N ALA A 69 -3.28 -0.92 0.24
CA ALA A 69 -2.44 -1.89 0.90
C ALA A 69 -2.15 -1.42 2.33
N ALA A 70 -2.48 -2.24 3.31
CA ALA A 70 -2.15 -1.98 4.71
C ALA A 70 -1.34 -3.16 5.28
N ILE A 71 -0.25 -2.84 5.96
CA ILE A 71 0.62 -3.80 6.66
C ILE A 71 0.37 -3.64 8.15
N LEU A 72 -0.15 -4.69 8.79
CA LEU A 72 -0.47 -4.70 10.22
C LEU A 72 0.52 -5.61 10.92
N ARG A 73 1.15 -5.10 11.96
CA ARG A 73 2.10 -5.84 12.81
C ARG A 73 1.58 -5.96 14.23
N PHE A 74 1.66 -7.15 14.77
CA PHE A 74 1.34 -7.51 16.15
C PHE A 74 2.51 -8.34 16.70
N GLY A 75 3.51 -7.68 17.26
CA GLY A 75 4.77 -8.34 17.66
C GLY A 75 5.48 -8.95 16.45
N GLU A 76 5.66 -10.27 16.46
CA GLU A 76 6.28 -11.02 15.37
C GLU A 76 5.27 -11.42 14.27
N THR A 77 3.97 -11.24 14.49
CA THR A 77 2.92 -11.54 13.51
C THR A 77 2.70 -10.35 12.60
N ALA A 78 2.80 -10.57 11.30
CA ALA A 78 2.48 -9.56 10.29
C ALA A 78 1.40 -10.08 9.35
N VAL A 79 0.35 -9.29 9.16
CA VAL A 79 -0.72 -9.57 8.19
C VAL A 79 -0.93 -8.38 7.28
N LEU A 80 -1.41 -8.63 6.08
CA LEU A 80 -1.76 -7.59 5.13
C LEU A 80 -3.26 -7.55 4.91
N ILE A 81 -3.78 -6.35 4.72
CA ILE A 81 -5.12 -6.12 4.16
C ILE A 81 -4.91 -5.40 2.83
N ASP A 82 -5.27 -6.10 1.75
CA ASP A 82 -4.98 -5.77 0.36
C ASP A 82 -3.48 -5.73 -0.02
N ALA A 83 -3.23 -5.75 -1.31
CA ALA A 83 -1.88 -5.87 -1.88
C ALA A 83 -1.55 -4.77 -2.91
N GLY A 84 -2.42 -3.78 -3.04
CA GLY A 84 -2.25 -2.71 -4.01
C GLY A 84 -2.40 -3.17 -5.46
N SER A 85 -2.02 -2.30 -6.38
CA SER A 85 -1.95 -2.61 -7.81
C SER A 85 -0.68 -3.42 -8.13
N ALA A 86 -0.66 -4.07 -9.29
CA ALA A 86 0.55 -4.76 -9.75
C ALA A 86 1.73 -3.80 -9.92
N LYS A 87 1.47 -2.57 -10.36
CA LYS A 87 2.50 -1.54 -10.57
C LYS A 87 3.05 -0.94 -9.27
N SER A 88 2.27 -0.96 -8.20
CA SER A 88 2.67 -0.47 -6.88
C SER A 88 3.29 -1.55 -5.98
N ALA A 89 3.54 -2.75 -6.50
CA ALA A 89 4.20 -3.81 -5.75
C ALA A 89 5.57 -3.41 -5.15
N PRO A 90 6.43 -2.61 -5.82
CA PRO A 90 7.66 -2.11 -5.20
C PRO A 90 7.41 -1.28 -3.94
N GLN A 91 6.38 -0.44 -3.91
CA GLN A 91 6.02 0.37 -2.74
C GLN A 91 5.52 -0.52 -1.59
N LEU A 92 4.70 -1.55 -1.88
CA LEU A 92 4.27 -2.52 -0.88
C LEU A 92 5.46 -3.28 -0.28
N ILE A 93 6.37 -3.79 -1.11
CA ILE A 93 7.59 -4.47 -0.67
C ILE A 93 8.48 -3.50 0.14
N GLY A 94 8.57 -2.24 -0.32
CA GLY A 94 9.27 -1.17 0.39
C GLY A 94 8.68 -0.90 1.78
N GLY A 95 7.35 -0.92 1.91
CA GLY A 95 6.66 -0.80 3.19
C GLY A 95 6.98 -1.95 4.16
N LEU A 96 7.02 -3.19 3.67
CA LEU A 96 7.44 -4.35 4.46
C LEU A 96 8.89 -4.21 4.94
N ASN A 97 9.80 -3.79 4.06
CA ASN A 97 11.19 -3.53 4.41
C ASN A 97 11.32 -2.39 5.44
N ALA A 98 10.54 -1.30 5.30
CA ALA A 98 10.56 -0.17 6.23
C ALA A 98 10.16 -0.58 7.66
N LEU A 99 9.26 -1.56 7.77
CA LEU A 99 8.87 -2.14 9.06
C LEU A 99 9.78 -3.31 9.50
N GLY A 100 10.75 -3.72 8.68
CA GLY A 100 11.61 -4.88 8.97
C GLY A 100 10.83 -6.19 9.01
N ILE A 101 9.85 -6.36 8.12
CA ILE A 101 9.02 -7.55 8.03
C ILE A 101 9.56 -8.45 6.91
N ASP A 102 10.04 -9.63 7.29
CA ASP A 102 10.51 -10.67 6.36
C ASP A 102 9.55 -11.86 6.27
N HIS A 103 8.58 -11.96 7.18
CA HIS A 103 7.58 -13.04 7.22
C HIS A 103 6.16 -12.49 7.29
N ILE A 104 5.30 -12.99 6.40
CA ILE A 104 3.88 -12.66 6.36
C ILE A 104 3.10 -13.85 6.91
N SER A 105 2.20 -13.61 7.87
CA SER A 105 1.37 -14.66 8.47
C SER A 105 0.10 -14.92 7.66
N ALA A 106 -0.48 -13.88 7.09
CA ALA A 106 -1.66 -13.98 6.23
C ALA A 106 -1.85 -12.72 5.38
N VAL A 107 -2.58 -12.86 4.28
CA VAL A 107 -3.07 -11.75 3.45
C VAL A 107 -4.59 -11.82 3.38
N PHE A 108 -5.25 -10.71 3.65
CA PHE A 108 -6.69 -10.52 3.47
C PHE A 108 -6.91 -9.66 2.22
N ILE A 109 -7.64 -10.16 1.24
CA ILE A 109 -8.06 -9.37 0.07
C ILE A 109 -9.51 -8.99 0.25
N THR A 110 -9.79 -7.67 0.25
CA THR A 110 -11.13 -7.16 0.49
C THR A 110 -12.07 -7.50 -0.66
N HIS A 111 -11.65 -7.28 -1.91
CA HIS A 111 -12.43 -7.60 -3.09
C HIS A 111 -11.53 -7.80 -4.33
N SER A 112 -12.12 -8.02 -5.51
CA SER A 112 -11.36 -8.54 -6.67
C SER A 112 -10.78 -7.48 -7.61
N HIS A 113 -10.90 -6.19 -7.33
CA HIS A 113 -10.35 -5.14 -8.19
C HIS A 113 -8.82 -5.13 -8.19
N ASN A 114 -8.24 -4.66 -9.29
CA ASN A 114 -6.80 -4.76 -9.53
C ASN A 114 -5.96 -3.89 -8.58
N ASP A 115 -6.52 -2.83 -8.08
CA ASP A 115 -5.91 -1.92 -7.11
C ASP A 115 -5.91 -2.47 -5.66
N HIS A 116 -6.50 -3.67 -5.45
CA HIS A 116 -6.48 -4.42 -4.19
C HIS A 116 -5.72 -5.75 -4.30
N ILE A 117 -5.96 -6.52 -5.39
CA ILE A 117 -5.35 -7.84 -5.57
C ILE A 117 -4.13 -7.83 -6.50
N GLY A 118 -3.87 -6.70 -7.17
CA GLY A 118 -2.90 -6.65 -8.27
C GLY A 118 -1.48 -7.04 -7.86
N GLY A 119 -1.01 -6.53 -6.73
CA GLY A 119 0.34 -6.78 -6.20
C GLY A 119 0.57 -8.17 -5.63
N LEU A 120 -0.49 -8.99 -5.47
CA LEU A 120 -0.39 -10.31 -4.83
C LEU A 120 0.61 -11.26 -5.52
N ALA A 121 0.75 -11.17 -6.85
CA ALA A 121 1.70 -12.00 -7.58
C ALA A 121 3.15 -11.64 -7.24
N ALA A 122 3.49 -10.35 -7.29
CA ALA A 122 4.82 -9.87 -6.91
C ALA A 122 5.11 -10.12 -5.43
N LEU A 123 4.10 -9.97 -4.56
CA LEU A 123 4.23 -10.28 -3.14
C LEU A 123 4.57 -11.77 -2.94
N SER A 124 3.83 -12.70 -3.56
CA SER A 124 4.06 -14.15 -3.45
C SER A 124 5.37 -14.62 -4.10
N ALA A 125 5.91 -13.82 -5.02
CA ALA A 125 7.22 -14.08 -5.60
C ALA A 125 8.38 -13.78 -4.62
N ASN A 126 8.17 -12.85 -3.68
CA ASN A 126 9.22 -12.37 -2.77
C ASN A 126 9.02 -12.81 -1.32
N TYR A 127 7.80 -13.21 -0.94
CA TYR A 127 7.45 -13.66 0.41
C TYR A 127 6.65 -14.96 0.34
N ASP A 128 6.80 -15.80 1.37
CA ASP A 128 5.87 -16.89 1.60
C ASP A 128 4.56 -16.35 2.16
N ILE A 129 3.43 -16.81 1.61
CA ILE A 129 2.07 -16.44 2.04
C ILE A 129 1.37 -17.71 2.53
N PRO A 130 1.42 -17.99 3.84
CA PRO A 130 0.85 -19.22 4.39
C PRO A 130 -0.67 -19.32 4.25
N MET A 131 -1.36 -18.18 4.22
CA MET A 131 -2.81 -18.12 4.12
C MET A 131 -3.29 -16.85 3.41
N LEU A 132 -4.20 -17.03 2.46
CA LEU A 132 -4.97 -15.97 1.82
C LEU A 132 -6.42 -16.06 2.29
N TYR A 133 -6.98 -14.95 2.70
CA TYR A 133 -8.40 -14.79 3.01
C TYR A 133 -9.06 -13.86 2.01
N SER A 134 -10.31 -14.13 1.66
CA SER A 134 -11.12 -13.23 0.82
C SER A 134 -12.62 -13.42 1.10
N PRO A 135 -13.49 -12.50 0.62
CA PRO A 135 -14.92 -12.64 0.84
C PRO A 135 -15.46 -13.90 0.17
N PHE A 136 -16.45 -14.51 0.82
CA PHE A 136 -17.25 -15.58 0.22
C PHE A 136 -17.98 -15.09 -1.04
N TYR A 137 -18.43 -13.85 -1.00
CA TYR A 137 -18.97 -13.14 -2.15
C TYR A 137 -17.80 -12.46 -2.89
N SER A 138 -17.66 -12.76 -4.16
CA SER A 138 -16.64 -12.19 -5.03
C SER A 138 -17.20 -12.18 -6.44
N GLU A 139 -16.71 -11.26 -7.28
CA GLU A 139 -17.03 -11.25 -8.70
C GLU A 139 -16.80 -12.63 -9.31
N ALA A 140 -17.86 -13.27 -9.78
CA ALA A 140 -17.77 -14.51 -10.49
C ALA A 140 -17.49 -14.25 -11.97
N ASP A 141 -16.48 -14.92 -12.52
CA ASP A 141 -16.31 -14.93 -13.97
C ASP A 141 -17.42 -15.72 -14.69
N LYS A 142 -17.36 -15.74 -16.03
CA LYS A 142 -18.35 -16.48 -16.86
C LYS A 142 -18.50 -17.97 -16.52
N ASN A 143 -17.51 -18.54 -15.79
CA ASN A 143 -17.51 -19.94 -15.35
C ASN A 143 -17.94 -20.09 -13.89
N GLY A 144 -18.37 -19.03 -13.24
CA GLY A 144 -18.79 -19.04 -11.83
C GLY A 144 -17.64 -19.13 -10.82
N VAL A 145 -16.40 -18.91 -11.27
CA VAL A 145 -15.21 -18.93 -10.39
C VAL A 145 -14.74 -17.50 -10.20
N GLY A 146 -14.75 -17.04 -8.96
CA GLY A 146 -14.29 -15.70 -8.62
C GLY A 146 -12.84 -15.43 -9.01
N LYS A 147 -12.54 -14.19 -9.34
CA LYS A 147 -11.21 -13.74 -9.78
C LYS A 147 -10.14 -13.98 -8.71
N ILE A 148 -10.48 -13.76 -7.42
CA ILE A 148 -9.55 -14.02 -6.30
C ILE A 148 -9.24 -15.51 -6.20
N VAL A 149 -10.25 -16.39 -6.29
CA VAL A 149 -10.08 -17.85 -6.25
C VAL A 149 -9.14 -18.33 -7.36
N LYS A 150 -9.31 -17.80 -8.58
CA LYS A 150 -8.41 -18.08 -9.70
C LYS A 150 -6.99 -17.61 -9.42
N ARG A 151 -6.83 -16.41 -8.90
CA ARG A 151 -5.52 -15.87 -8.59
C ARG A 151 -4.82 -16.71 -7.52
N ALA A 152 -5.50 -17.05 -6.44
CA ALA A 152 -4.99 -17.92 -5.38
C ALA A 152 -4.52 -19.28 -5.93
N LYS A 153 -5.37 -19.92 -6.76
CA LYS A 153 -5.03 -21.19 -7.41
C LYS A 153 -3.80 -21.10 -8.32
N ASN A 154 -3.72 -20.05 -9.14
CA ASN A 154 -2.60 -19.84 -10.05
C ASN A 154 -1.28 -19.62 -9.31
N LEU A 155 -1.33 -18.91 -8.19
CA LEU A 155 -0.19 -18.66 -7.31
C LEU A 155 0.05 -19.79 -6.30
N ARG A 156 -0.77 -20.85 -6.29
CA ARG A 156 -0.71 -21.99 -5.36
C ARG A 156 -0.78 -21.59 -3.90
N LEU A 157 -1.54 -20.53 -3.59
CA LEU A 157 -1.72 -20.04 -2.22
C LEU A 157 -2.83 -20.83 -1.52
N PRO A 158 -2.63 -21.27 -0.27
CA PRO A 158 -3.71 -21.71 0.60
C PRO A 158 -4.75 -20.58 0.72
N HIS A 159 -6.04 -20.89 0.53
CA HIS A 159 -7.08 -19.87 0.44
C HIS A 159 -8.35 -20.26 1.16
N THR A 160 -8.87 -19.35 1.97
CA THR A 160 -10.12 -19.50 2.72
C THR A 160 -11.07 -18.35 2.41
N LEU A 161 -12.32 -18.68 2.15
CA LEU A 161 -13.40 -17.72 1.92
C LEU A 161 -14.08 -17.37 3.25
N LEU A 162 -14.28 -16.08 3.51
CA LEU A 162 -14.88 -15.56 4.74
C LEU A 162 -16.28 -15.00 4.51
N LYS A 163 -17.12 -15.10 5.53
CA LYS A 163 -18.49 -14.57 5.55
C LYS A 163 -18.67 -13.61 6.71
N ALA A 164 -19.63 -12.69 6.58
CA ALA A 164 -20.09 -11.88 7.70
C ALA A 164 -20.48 -12.75 8.90
N GLY A 165 -20.07 -12.34 10.08
CA GLY A 165 -20.26 -13.05 11.36
C GLY A 165 -19.13 -14.02 11.71
N GLU A 166 -18.18 -14.30 10.81
CA GLU A 166 -17.01 -15.12 11.13
C GLU A 166 -15.91 -14.30 11.81
N THR A 167 -15.03 -15.00 12.52
CA THR A 167 -13.89 -14.42 13.22
C THR A 167 -12.62 -15.19 12.86
N VAL A 168 -11.55 -14.47 12.55
CA VAL A 168 -10.23 -15.05 12.28
C VAL A 168 -9.26 -14.65 13.39
N ALA A 169 -8.73 -15.62 14.11
CA ALA A 169 -7.67 -15.38 15.10
C ALA A 169 -6.36 -15.00 14.35
N VAL A 170 -5.82 -13.83 14.64
CA VAL A 170 -4.56 -13.33 14.07
C VAL A 170 -3.41 -13.60 15.04
N THR A 171 -3.63 -13.36 16.32
CA THR A 171 -2.73 -13.74 17.43
C THR A 171 -3.54 -14.39 18.54
N SER A 172 -2.91 -14.74 19.68
CA SER A 172 -3.64 -15.19 20.87
C SER A 172 -4.66 -14.15 21.38
N ASP A 173 -4.37 -12.87 21.17
CA ASP A 173 -5.09 -11.76 21.79
C ASP A 173 -5.82 -10.86 20.78
N VAL A 174 -5.61 -11.09 19.48
CA VAL A 174 -6.22 -10.30 18.40
C VAL A 174 -6.97 -11.20 17.45
N SER A 175 -8.24 -10.87 17.25
CA SER A 175 -9.09 -11.52 16.25
C SER A 175 -9.74 -10.49 15.34
N PHE A 176 -9.81 -10.82 14.06
CA PHE A 176 -10.51 -10.03 13.06
C PHE A 176 -11.95 -10.50 12.96
N ASN A 177 -12.90 -9.63 13.27
CA ASN A 177 -14.32 -9.85 13.11
C ASN A 177 -14.74 -9.42 11.70
N ILE A 178 -15.34 -10.30 10.95
CA ILE A 178 -15.81 -10.05 9.59
C ILE A 178 -17.24 -9.54 9.68
N LEU A 179 -17.43 -8.24 9.47
CA LEU A 179 -18.74 -7.59 9.53
C LEU A 179 -19.49 -7.65 8.19
N GLY A 180 -18.75 -7.69 7.08
CA GLY A 180 -19.27 -7.71 5.72
C GLY A 180 -18.38 -8.50 4.75
N PRO A 181 -18.88 -8.78 3.53
CA PRO A 181 -20.18 -8.39 3.00
C PRO A 181 -21.31 -9.23 3.60
N VAL A 182 -22.45 -8.59 3.90
CA VAL A 182 -23.66 -9.28 4.40
C VAL A 182 -24.48 -9.84 3.24
N LEU A 183 -24.61 -9.08 2.16
CA LEU A 183 -25.33 -9.46 0.95
C LEU A 183 -24.43 -9.37 -0.27
N LEU A 184 -24.63 -10.29 -1.22
CA LEU A 184 -23.95 -10.24 -2.52
C LEU A 184 -24.53 -9.10 -3.37
N ASN A 185 -23.70 -8.16 -3.78
CA ASN A 185 -23.98 -7.28 -4.92
C ASN A 185 -23.45 -7.94 -6.20
N LYS A 186 -24.31 -8.16 -7.19
CA LYS A 186 -23.94 -8.78 -8.47
C LYS A 186 -23.49 -7.77 -9.52
N ASP A 187 -23.77 -6.51 -9.28
CA ASP A 187 -23.55 -5.42 -10.23
C ASP A 187 -22.24 -4.67 -9.93
N ASP A 188 -21.81 -4.66 -8.66
CA ASP A 188 -20.58 -3.99 -8.23
C ASP A 188 -19.84 -4.82 -7.18
N ASP A 189 -18.57 -5.18 -7.46
CA ASP A 189 -17.73 -5.97 -6.56
C ASP A 189 -17.18 -5.13 -5.39
N ASN A 190 -17.21 -3.81 -5.46
CA ASN A 190 -16.87 -2.92 -4.34
C ASN A 190 -17.73 -3.24 -3.11
N ASP A 191 -19.03 -3.42 -3.31
CA ASP A 191 -19.95 -3.79 -2.23
C ASP A 191 -19.75 -5.22 -1.69
N ASN A 192 -18.96 -6.04 -2.36
CA ASN A 192 -18.57 -7.36 -1.86
C ASN A 192 -17.29 -7.32 -1.03
N SER A 193 -16.80 -6.14 -0.68
CA SER A 193 -15.59 -5.96 0.13
C SER A 193 -15.72 -6.61 1.51
N LEU A 194 -14.65 -7.31 1.95
CA LEU A 194 -14.51 -7.67 3.35
C LEU A 194 -14.50 -6.41 4.20
N VAL A 195 -15.42 -6.35 5.16
CA VAL A 195 -15.42 -5.35 6.21
C VAL A 195 -14.87 -5.99 7.47
N ILE A 196 -13.70 -5.51 7.92
CA ILE A 196 -12.93 -6.11 8.99
C ILE A 196 -12.87 -5.15 10.16
N GLN A 197 -13.34 -5.60 11.35
CA GLN A 197 -13.19 -4.86 12.60
C GLN A 197 -12.33 -5.66 13.57
N PHE A 198 -11.41 -5.00 14.25
CA PHE A 198 -10.67 -5.60 15.35
C PHE A 198 -10.32 -4.56 16.41
N THR A 199 -9.99 -5.03 17.60
CA THR A 199 -9.52 -4.21 18.70
C THR A 199 -8.13 -4.66 19.11
N TYR A 200 -7.22 -3.71 19.27
CA TYR A 200 -5.91 -3.94 19.87
C TYR A 200 -5.75 -3.02 21.07
N ARG A 201 -5.53 -3.60 22.25
CA ARG A 201 -5.69 -2.90 23.53
C ARG A 201 -7.09 -2.27 23.58
N ASP A 202 -7.19 -0.95 23.77
CA ASP A 202 -8.48 -0.24 23.86
C ASP A 202 -8.82 0.54 22.58
N VAL A 203 -8.09 0.32 21.47
CA VAL A 203 -8.30 1.00 20.19
C VAL A 203 -8.95 0.05 19.19
N THR A 204 -10.07 0.46 18.63
CA THR A 204 -10.83 -0.31 17.63
C THR A 204 -10.60 0.24 16.23
N PHE A 205 -10.36 -0.67 15.31
CA PHE A 205 -10.03 -0.40 13.90
C PHE A 205 -11.12 -0.97 13.00
N LEU A 206 -11.49 -0.21 11.95
CA LEU A 206 -12.43 -0.64 10.92
C LEU A 206 -11.82 -0.45 9.54
N PHE A 207 -11.76 -1.53 8.77
CA PHE A 207 -11.35 -1.55 7.36
C PHE A 207 -12.57 -1.91 6.52
N THR A 208 -12.88 -1.11 5.51
CA THR A 208 -14.11 -1.24 4.73
C THR A 208 -13.87 -1.63 3.28
N GLY A 209 -12.60 -1.81 2.86
CA GLY A 209 -12.27 -1.97 1.44
C GLY A 209 -12.86 -0.82 0.62
N ASP A 210 -13.55 -1.16 -0.45
CA ASP A 210 -14.23 -0.20 -1.32
C ASP A 210 -15.76 -0.23 -1.19
N MET A 211 -16.25 -0.70 -0.04
CA MET A 211 -17.67 -0.73 0.30
C MET A 211 -18.34 0.62 0.00
N GLN A 212 -19.49 0.57 -0.67
CA GLN A 212 -20.31 1.71 -1.07
C GLN A 212 -21.61 1.78 -0.28
N PHE A 213 -22.46 2.78 -0.56
CA PHE A 213 -23.71 3.04 0.17
C PHE A 213 -24.64 1.83 0.31
N PRO A 214 -24.85 0.96 -0.71
CA PRO A 214 -25.73 -0.20 -0.53
C PRO A 214 -25.29 -1.13 0.57
N GLN A 215 -24.00 -1.41 0.69
CA GLN A 215 -23.48 -2.28 1.73
C GLN A 215 -23.37 -1.55 3.07
N GLU A 216 -23.05 -0.24 3.08
CA GLU A 216 -23.11 0.58 4.29
C GLU A 216 -24.51 0.50 4.93
N GLN A 217 -25.57 0.69 4.14
CA GLN A 217 -26.94 0.60 4.62
C GLN A 217 -27.25 -0.78 5.21
N THR A 218 -26.75 -1.84 4.57
CA THR A 218 -26.92 -3.21 5.08
C THR A 218 -26.26 -3.39 6.45
N LEU A 219 -25.08 -2.82 6.68
CA LEU A 219 -24.40 -2.84 7.96
C LEU A 219 -25.13 -2.00 9.01
N ILE A 220 -25.64 -0.84 8.65
CA ILE A 220 -26.46 0.02 9.53
C ILE A 220 -27.70 -0.74 9.98
N ASP A 221 -28.42 -1.35 9.04
CA ASP A 221 -29.67 -2.10 9.31
C ASP A 221 -29.41 -3.37 10.13
N SER A 222 -28.19 -3.92 10.11
CA SER A 222 -27.83 -5.10 10.90
C SER A 222 -27.81 -4.84 12.41
N GLY A 223 -27.72 -3.59 12.84
CA GLY A 223 -27.61 -3.20 14.24
C GLY A 223 -26.28 -3.58 14.90
N LEU A 224 -25.28 -4.02 14.14
CA LEU A 224 -23.93 -4.29 14.66
C LEU A 224 -23.27 -3.01 15.14
N SER A 225 -22.43 -3.12 16.16
CA SER A 225 -21.61 -1.98 16.59
C SER A 225 -20.54 -1.67 15.55
N LEU A 226 -20.66 -0.53 14.90
CA LEU A 226 -19.67 -0.02 13.93
C LEU A 226 -18.67 0.94 14.57
N LYS A 227 -18.88 1.34 15.84
CA LYS A 227 -18.01 2.28 16.56
C LYS A 227 -16.56 1.82 16.47
N SER A 228 -15.71 2.70 15.95
CA SER A 228 -14.28 2.43 15.78
C SER A 228 -13.47 3.72 15.88
N ASP A 229 -12.29 3.64 16.50
CA ASP A 229 -11.43 4.80 16.72
C ASP A 229 -10.65 5.18 15.47
N VAL A 230 -10.32 4.18 14.65
CA VAL A 230 -9.58 4.33 13.39
C VAL A 230 -10.37 3.72 12.25
N LEU A 231 -10.62 4.50 11.22
CA LEU A 231 -11.31 4.10 9.99
C LEU A 231 -10.35 4.12 8.80
N LYS A 232 -10.17 2.99 8.09
CA LYS A 232 -9.73 3.01 6.70
C LYS A 232 -10.96 3.33 5.86
N VAL A 233 -10.94 4.51 5.24
CA VAL A 233 -12.08 5.08 4.50
C VAL A 233 -12.40 4.24 3.27
N GLY A 234 -13.68 4.00 3.02
CA GLY A 234 -14.17 3.20 1.91
C GLY A 234 -13.93 3.85 0.53
N ASN A 235 -13.75 3.01 -0.47
CA ASN A 235 -13.63 3.38 -1.89
C ASN A 235 -12.73 4.60 -2.13
N HIS A 236 -11.53 4.61 -1.53
CA HIS A 236 -10.53 5.69 -1.66
C HIS A 236 -11.05 7.10 -1.30
N GLY A 237 -12.16 7.17 -0.56
CA GLY A 237 -12.83 8.42 -0.25
C GLY A 237 -13.62 9.00 -1.44
N ASN A 238 -14.07 8.18 -2.38
CA ASN A 238 -14.94 8.56 -3.47
C ASN A 238 -16.36 8.93 -2.99
N PRO A 239 -17.13 9.73 -3.76
CA PRO A 239 -18.39 10.31 -3.30
C PRO A 239 -19.53 9.31 -3.09
N ASP A 240 -19.41 8.07 -3.52
CA ASP A 240 -20.37 6.98 -3.42
C ASP A 240 -20.18 6.06 -2.20
N ALA A 241 -19.22 6.37 -1.33
CA ALA A 241 -18.93 5.66 -0.10
C ALA A 241 -18.84 6.62 1.11
N THR A 242 -18.80 6.06 2.30
CA THR A 242 -18.66 6.78 3.59
C THR A 242 -19.77 7.83 3.78
N GLY A 243 -21.04 7.34 3.78
CA GLY A 243 -22.23 8.17 3.99
C GLY A 243 -22.26 8.80 5.39
N ASP A 244 -23.03 9.88 5.53
CA ASP A 244 -23.12 10.64 6.78
C ASP A 244 -23.60 9.77 7.97
N ASP A 245 -24.61 8.92 7.75
CA ASP A 245 -25.13 8.02 8.80
C ASP A 245 -24.09 6.96 9.18
N PHE A 246 -23.38 6.40 8.20
CA PHE A 246 -22.30 5.45 8.44
C PHE A 246 -21.15 6.11 9.20
N ALA A 247 -20.69 7.27 8.75
CA ALA A 247 -19.63 8.04 9.39
C ALA A 247 -19.99 8.41 10.85
N ALA A 248 -21.26 8.79 11.10
CA ALA A 248 -21.76 9.09 12.45
C ALA A 248 -21.78 7.87 13.38
N LEU A 249 -22.13 6.68 12.86
CA LEU A 249 -22.13 5.43 13.62
C LEU A 249 -20.71 4.92 13.90
N VAL A 250 -19.79 5.03 12.95
CA VAL A 250 -18.38 4.70 13.15
C VAL A 250 -17.74 5.71 14.10
N SER A 251 -18.02 7.01 13.91
CA SER A 251 -17.54 8.13 14.72
C SER A 251 -16.04 8.01 15.03
N PRO A 252 -15.16 7.97 14.00
CA PRO A 252 -13.75 7.72 14.17
C PRO A 252 -13.03 8.96 14.72
N ALA A 253 -11.99 8.76 15.54
CA ALA A 253 -11.05 9.83 15.89
C ALA A 253 -10.01 10.05 14.78
N TYR A 254 -9.68 9.00 14.04
CA TYR A 254 -8.69 9.01 12.96
C TYR A 254 -9.26 8.32 11.71
N ALA A 255 -9.08 8.94 10.55
CA ALA A 255 -9.49 8.37 9.27
C ALA A 255 -8.32 8.38 8.28
N VAL A 256 -8.10 7.28 7.59
CA VAL A 256 -7.05 7.16 6.58
C VAL A 256 -7.66 6.92 5.20
N ILE A 257 -7.31 7.76 4.25
CA ILE A 257 -7.69 7.65 2.84
C ILE A 257 -6.46 7.21 2.05
N SER A 258 -6.54 6.03 1.40
CA SER A 258 -5.50 5.56 0.49
C SER A 258 -5.86 5.99 -0.92
N THR A 259 -5.15 6.97 -1.47
CA THR A 259 -5.42 7.47 -2.82
C THR A 259 -4.24 8.25 -3.39
N ASN A 260 -4.38 8.61 -4.68
CA ASN A 260 -3.64 9.63 -5.39
C ASN A 260 -4.63 10.52 -6.14
N THR A 261 -4.85 11.73 -5.62
CA THR A 261 -5.85 12.68 -6.15
C THR A 261 -5.49 13.25 -7.53
N LEU A 262 -4.24 13.10 -7.97
CA LEU A 262 -3.83 13.44 -9.34
C LEU A 262 -4.29 12.40 -10.36
N VAL A 263 -4.52 11.16 -9.92
CA VAL A 263 -4.98 10.04 -10.76
C VAL A 263 -6.50 9.87 -10.66
N ASP A 264 -7.03 9.98 -9.45
CA ASP A 264 -8.46 9.87 -9.15
C ASP A 264 -8.95 11.19 -8.54
N HIS A 265 -9.47 12.07 -9.37
CA HIS A 265 -9.91 13.41 -8.97
C HIS A 265 -11.19 13.41 -8.11
N ASP A 266 -11.92 12.28 -8.08
CA ASP A 266 -13.11 12.12 -7.26
C ASP A 266 -12.78 11.59 -5.86
N SER A 267 -11.59 11.05 -5.66
CA SER A 267 -11.14 10.53 -4.36
C SER A 267 -10.81 11.65 -3.37
N ALA A 268 -10.71 11.30 -2.08
CA ALA A 268 -10.65 12.29 -0.99
C ALA A 268 -11.71 13.39 -1.17
N ASN A 269 -12.91 12.99 -1.59
CA ASN A 269 -13.99 13.87 -2.01
C ASN A 269 -14.42 14.82 -0.89
N PRO A 270 -14.70 16.12 -1.18
CA PRO A 270 -15.15 17.08 -0.18
C PRO A 270 -16.38 16.62 0.63
N ARG A 271 -17.30 15.84 0.04
CA ARG A 271 -18.43 15.26 0.77
C ARG A 271 -17.95 14.29 1.85
N VAL A 272 -17.01 13.39 1.51
CA VAL A 272 -16.45 12.42 2.46
C VAL A 272 -15.66 13.13 3.56
N LEU A 273 -14.85 14.12 3.20
CA LEU A 273 -14.13 14.95 4.17
C LEU A 273 -15.09 15.67 5.13
N SER A 274 -16.23 16.14 4.63
CA SER A 274 -17.28 16.77 5.44
C SER A 274 -17.94 15.76 6.38
N ALA A 275 -18.29 14.55 5.92
CA ALA A 275 -18.87 13.48 6.75
C ALA A 275 -17.93 13.06 7.89
N LEU A 276 -16.62 13.14 7.66
CA LEU A 276 -15.56 12.81 8.62
C LEU A 276 -14.95 14.02 9.33
N SER A 277 -15.62 15.19 9.32
CA SER A 277 -15.09 16.46 9.83
C SER A 277 -14.69 16.43 11.32
N MET A 278 -15.18 15.46 12.10
CA MET A 278 -14.80 15.29 13.51
C MET A 278 -13.55 14.41 13.68
N ALA A 279 -13.07 13.74 12.64
CA ALA A 279 -11.86 12.92 12.64
C ALA A 279 -10.63 13.71 12.20
N GLN A 280 -9.46 13.28 12.65
CA GLN A 280 -8.21 13.66 11.98
C GLN A 280 -8.04 12.79 10.75
N ILE A 281 -7.97 13.43 9.57
CA ILE A 281 -7.91 12.74 8.29
C ILE A 281 -6.47 12.75 7.78
N PHE A 282 -5.99 11.60 7.29
CA PHE A 282 -4.68 11.40 6.71
C PHE A 282 -4.83 10.79 5.32
N VAL A 283 -4.16 11.38 4.33
CA VAL A 283 -4.18 10.88 2.94
C VAL A 283 -2.81 10.28 2.62
N THR A 284 -2.76 9.06 2.12
CA THR A 284 -1.48 8.33 1.94
C THR A 284 -0.52 9.03 0.99
N GLU A 285 -1.02 9.75 -0.03
CA GLU A 285 -0.17 10.47 -1.00
C GLU A 285 0.68 11.58 -0.37
N GLU A 286 0.31 12.08 0.81
CA GLU A 286 1.06 13.10 1.54
C GLU A 286 2.30 12.54 2.26
N TYR A 287 2.46 11.20 2.28
CA TYR A 287 3.51 10.49 3.01
C TYR A 287 4.33 9.63 2.04
N PRO A 288 5.65 9.83 1.93
CA PRO A 288 6.49 9.13 0.95
C PRO A 288 6.36 7.60 0.98
N VAL A 289 6.34 6.99 2.17
CA VAL A 289 6.19 5.53 2.33
C VAL A 289 4.75 5.16 2.66
N GLY A 290 4.03 6.04 3.33
CA GLY A 290 2.65 5.84 3.78
C GLY A 290 2.41 6.37 5.20
N VAL A 291 1.17 6.27 5.65
CA VAL A 291 0.74 6.68 6.99
C VAL A 291 1.05 5.57 7.97
N LEU A 292 2.01 5.78 8.88
CA LEU A 292 2.36 4.85 9.94
C LEU A 292 1.59 5.20 11.21
N LEU A 293 0.75 4.29 11.67
CA LEU A 293 0.03 4.36 12.92
C LEU A 293 0.68 3.39 13.93
N THR A 294 0.98 3.90 15.12
CA THR A 294 1.47 3.11 16.25
C THR A 294 0.70 3.47 17.51
N LEU A 295 0.83 2.68 18.56
CA LEU A 295 0.31 3.04 19.89
C LEU A 295 1.50 3.30 20.82
N ASN A 296 1.44 4.41 21.56
CA ASN A 296 2.41 4.68 22.61
C ASN A 296 2.14 3.80 23.87
N ARG A 297 2.97 3.92 24.90
CA ARG A 297 2.84 3.12 26.13
C ARG A 297 1.52 3.34 26.87
N SER A 298 0.89 4.50 26.74
CA SER A 298 -0.43 4.79 27.31
C SER A 298 -1.59 4.29 26.45
N GLY A 299 -1.32 3.69 25.28
CA GLY A 299 -2.33 3.24 24.33
C GLY A 299 -2.84 4.33 23.38
N ALA A 300 -2.30 5.55 23.45
CA ALA A 300 -2.70 6.62 22.54
C ALA A 300 -2.13 6.39 21.12
N VAL A 301 -2.95 6.70 20.13
CA VAL A 301 -2.58 6.63 18.71
C VAL A 301 -1.53 7.68 18.38
N VAL A 302 -0.47 7.27 17.70
CA VAL A 302 0.59 8.13 17.18
C VAL A 302 0.66 7.94 15.66
N ILE A 303 0.52 9.02 14.91
CA ILE A 303 0.66 9.02 13.46
C ILE A 303 2.03 9.59 13.10
N SER A 304 2.71 8.90 12.20
CA SER A 304 4.03 9.29 11.71
C SER A 304 4.24 8.83 10.27
N ASN A 305 5.43 9.11 9.74
CA ASN A 305 5.91 8.54 8.49
C ASN A 305 7.06 7.59 8.83
N PRO A 306 7.17 6.40 8.24
CA PRO A 306 8.35 5.57 8.41
C PRO A 306 9.62 6.35 8.09
N ALA A 307 10.69 6.10 8.86
CA ALA A 307 11.97 6.74 8.61
C ALA A 307 12.38 6.51 7.15
N HIS A 308 12.54 7.60 6.41
CA HIS A 308 12.86 7.59 4.98
C HIS A 308 14.25 8.19 4.78
N ARG A 309 15.16 7.38 4.26
CA ARG A 309 16.42 7.84 3.69
C ARG A 309 16.60 7.16 2.34
N ALA A 310 16.53 7.96 1.27
CA ALA A 310 16.84 7.46 -0.08
C ALA A 310 18.25 6.86 -0.10
N SER A 311 18.44 5.80 -0.88
CA SER A 311 19.76 5.21 -1.08
C SER A 311 20.61 6.13 -1.95
N ASP A 312 21.82 6.44 -1.51
CA ASP A 312 22.84 7.14 -2.31
C ASP A 312 23.68 6.17 -3.18
N ALA A 313 23.26 4.89 -3.28
CA ALA A 313 23.99 3.89 -4.03
C ALA A 313 24.05 4.26 -5.53
N PRO A 314 25.26 4.34 -6.14
CA PRO A 314 25.44 4.72 -7.52
C PRO A 314 25.13 3.56 -8.48
N VAL A 315 24.05 2.81 -8.19
CA VAL A 315 23.64 1.64 -8.95
C VAL A 315 22.49 2.01 -9.88
N PHE A 316 22.58 1.57 -11.12
CA PHE A 316 21.57 1.87 -12.12
C PHE A 316 21.30 0.68 -13.05
N VAL A 317 20.13 0.69 -13.69
CA VAL A 317 19.81 -0.24 -14.79
C VAL A 317 20.61 0.18 -16.00
N SER A 318 21.59 -0.64 -16.42
CA SER A 318 22.52 -0.30 -17.50
C SER A 318 22.14 -0.91 -18.86
N SER A 319 21.40 -2.03 -18.89
CA SER A 319 20.90 -2.60 -20.14
C SER A 319 19.67 -3.49 -19.95
N LEU A 320 18.89 -3.60 -21.03
CA LEU A 320 17.79 -4.54 -21.21
C LEU A 320 18.09 -5.39 -22.44
N ASP A 321 18.08 -6.72 -22.34
CA ASP A 321 18.24 -7.62 -23.49
C ASP A 321 17.00 -8.50 -23.63
N ALA A 322 16.08 -8.08 -24.48
CA ALA A 322 14.83 -8.78 -24.74
C ALA A 322 15.04 -10.15 -25.41
N LYS A 323 16.17 -10.38 -26.08
CA LYS A 323 16.50 -11.68 -26.69
C LYS A 323 17.05 -12.66 -25.65
N ALA A 324 17.96 -12.22 -24.83
CA ALA A 324 18.52 -13.01 -23.72
C ALA A 324 17.58 -13.07 -22.52
N GLN A 325 16.57 -12.20 -22.46
CA GLN A 325 15.66 -12.06 -21.31
C GLN A 325 16.42 -11.67 -20.04
N THR A 326 17.31 -10.69 -20.15
CA THR A 326 18.15 -10.22 -19.04
C THR A 326 18.04 -8.71 -18.84
N ILE A 327 18.14 -8.31 -17.57
CA ILE A 327 18.28 -6.93 -17.11
C ILE A 327 19.64 -6.83 -16.42
N THR A 328 20.45 -5.84 -16.74
CA THR A 328 21.76 -5.64 -16.11
C THR A 328 21.72 -4.42 -15.21
N LEU A 329 22.18 -4.59 -13.98
CA LEU A 329 22.51 -3.48 -13.07
C LEU A 329 24.01 -3.25 -13.05
N THR A 330 24.43 -1.99 -12.99
CA THR A 330 25.84 -1.61 -12.87
C THR A 330 26.02 -0.67 -11.69
N ASN A 331 27.05 -0.92 -10.89
CA ASN A 331 27.54 0.02 -9.89
C ASN A 331 28.54 0.97 -10.58
N GLY A 332 28.15 2.22 -10.78
CA GLY A 332 29.00 3.24 -11.40
C GLY A 332 29.87 4.01 -10.39
N GLY A 333 29.92 3.57 -9.14
CA GLY A 333 30.74 4.17 -8.08
C GLY A 333 32.05 3.45 -7.87
N ASP A 334 32.94 4.08 -7.12
CA ASP A 334 34.28 3.61 -6.77
C ASP A 334 34.31 2.74 -5.48
N ALA A 335 33.16 2.50 -4.85
CA ALA A 335 33.00 1.70 -3.65
C ALA A 335 31.98 0.57 -3.85
N ILE A 336 32.02 -0.41 -2.96
CA ILE A 336 31.02 -1.48 -2.92
C ILE A 336 29.63 -0.90 -2.60
N ALA A 337 28.65 -1.22 -3.40
CA ALA A 337 27.26 -0.88 -3.17
C ALA A 337 26.52 -2.06 -2.50
N ASP A 338 25.72 -1.75 -1.48
CA ASP A 338 24.82 -2.70 -0.83
C ASP A 338 23.45 -2.65 -1.46
N LEU A 339 23.04 -3.76 -2.08
CA LEU A 339 21.74 -3.92 -2.73
C LEU A 339 20.70 -4.61 -1.86
N SER A 340 21.02 -4.90 -0.59
CA SER A 340 20.14 -5.61 0.34
C SER A 340 18.77 -4.95 0.43
N GLY A 341 17.70 -5.71 0.11
CA GLY A 341 16.33 -5.24 0.14
C GLY A 341 15.94 -4.27 -0.99
N MET A 342 16.85 -3.86 -1.89
CA MET A 342 16.48 -3.10 -3.09
C MET A 342 15.56 -3.92 -3.98
N ILE A 343 14.76 -3.26 -4.81
CA ILE A 343 13.72 -3.90 -5.60
C ILE A 343 13.90 -3.56 -7.07
N LEU A 344 14.14 -4.60 -7.90
CA LEU A 344 14.11 -4.48 -9.35
C LEU A 344 12.71 -4.85 -9.87
N PHE A 345 12.14 -3.97 -10.68
CA PHE A 345 10.80 -4.13 -11.23
C PHE A 345 10.81 -4.09 -12.75
N SER A 346 10.22 -5.11 -13.39
CA SER A 346 9.96 -5.14 -14.82
C SER A 346 8.53 -4.74 -15.11
N VAL A 347 8.34 -3.57 -15.71
CA VAL A 347 7.02 -2.95 -15.91
C VAL A 347 6.10 -3.74 -16.85
N ARG A 348 6.67 -4.44 -17.84
CA ARG A 348 5.87 -5.17 -18.85
C ARG A 348 5.29 -6.49 -18.37
N THR A 349 5.81 -7.02 -17.28
CA THR A 349 5.38 -8.32 -16.71
C THR A 349 4.89 -8.17 -15.28
N ASP A 350 5.00 -6.97 -14.71
CA ASP A 350 4.72 -6.67 -13.30
C ASP A 350 5.54 -7.56 -12.35
N ALA A 351 6.73 -8.03 -12.82
CA ALA A 351 7.59 -8.88 -12.03
C ALA A 351 8.50 -8.04 -11.13
N ALA A 352 8.53 -8.36 -9.84
CA ALA A 352 9.39 -7.73 -8.85
C ALA A 352 10.37 -8.73 -8.26
N LEU A 353 11.62 -8.30 -8.10
CA LEU A 353 12.69 -9.01 -7.41
C LEU A 353 13.20 -8.15 -6.27
N ARG A 354 13.03 -8.60 -5.03
CA ARG A 354 13.70 -8.05 -3.86
C ARG A 354 15.05 -8.73 -3.70
N PHE A 355 16.14 -7.98 -3.70
CA PHE A 355 17.46 -8.54 -3.47
C PHE A 355 17.60 -9.05 -2.03
N PRO A 356 18.15 -10.27 -1.83
CA PRO A 356 18.40 -10.81 -0.50
C PRO A 356 19.36 -9.94 0.33
N GLU A 357 19.28 -10.04 1.65
CA GLU A 357 20.23 -9.42 2.56
C GLU A 357 21.66 -9.94 2.28
N GLY A 358 22.65 -9.05 2.33
CA GLY A 358 24.04 -9.33 1.99
C GLY A 358 24.36 -9.32 0.49
N THR A 359 23.45 -8.87 -0.36
CA THR A 359 23.73 -8.69 -1.80
C THR A 359 24.61 -7.47 -2.01
N LEU A 360 25.89 -7.70 -2.33
CA LEU A 360 26.89 -6.65 -2.53
C LEU A 360 27.34 -6.61 -3.99
N LEU A 361 27.50 -5.42 -4.54
CA LEU A 361 28.00 -5.18 -5.91
C LEU A 361 29.26 -4.33 -5.86
N GLY A 362 30.38 -4.90 -6.31
CA GLY A 362 31.69 -4.22 -6.31
C GLY A 362 31.71 -2.96 -7.13
N ALA A 363 32.73 -2.11 -6.93
CA ALA A 363 32.97 -0.93 -7.76
C ALA A 363 33.10 -1.33 -9.24
N ASP A 364 32.51 -0.54 -10.15
CA ASP A 364 32.50 -0.78 -11.60
C ASP A 364 31.98 -2.17 -12.03
N ALA A 365 31.40 -2.95 -11.11
CA ALA A 365 30.88 -4.28 -11.37
C ALA A 365 29.45 -4.23 -11.91
N SER A 366 29.05 -5.30 -12.61
CA SER A 366 27.70 -5.49 -13.11
C SER A 366 27.11 -6.81 -12.62
N LEU A 367 25.77 -6.82 -12.46
CA LEU A 367 24.97 -7.93 -12.02
C LEU A 367 23.89 -8.19 -13.07
N VAL A 368 23.76 -9.46 -13.49
CA VAL A 368 22.78 -9.86 -14.52
C VAL A 368 21.59 -10.55 -13.88
N ILE A 369 20.39 -10.06 -14.17
CA ILE A 369 19.13 -10.62 -13.68
C ILE A 369 18.36 -11.25 -14.84
N GLY A 370 18.02 -12.52 -14.71
CA GLY A 370 17.32 -13.32 -15.71
C GLY A 370 17.50 -14.80 -15.45
N LYS A 371 16.90 -15.67 -16.27
CA LYS A 371 16.86 -17.12 -16.03
C LYS A 371 18.23 -17.78 -15.79
N ASN A 372 19.28 -17.28 -16.44
CA ASN A 372 20.65 -17.80 -16.34
C ASN A 372 21.61 -16.73 -15.80
N GLY A 373 21.10 -15.69 -15.13
CA GLY A 373 21.88 -14.63 -14.52
C GLY A 373 22.27 -14.93 -13.08
N ASP A 374 22.84 -13.96 -12.42
CA ASP A 374 23.23 -14.01 -11.00
C ASP A 374 21.98 -14.12 -10.11
N PHE A 375 20.87 -13.50 -10.53
CA PHE A 375 19.54 -13.57 -9.93
C PHE A 375 18.49 -13.81 -11.01
N SER A 376 17.31 -14.27 -10.58
CA SER A 376 16.15 -14.45 -11.45
C SER A 376 14.86 -14.00 -10.76
N PHE A 377 13.88 -13.56 -11.55
CA PHE A 377 12.53 -13.38 -11.04
C PHE A 377 11.91 -14.75 -10.75
N LYS A 378 11.28 -14.89 -9.59
CA LYS A 378 10.54 -16.11 -9.27
C LYS A 378 9.28 -16.17 -10.15
N ASP A 379 9.05 -17.33 -10.75
CA ASP A 379 7.89 -17.62 -11.60
C ASP A 379 7.77 -16.76 -12.89
N GLU A 380 8.83 -15.99 -13.25
CA GLU A 380 8.86 -15.20 -14.49
C GLU A 380 10.20 -15.36 -15.24
N ASP A 381 10.23 -16.32 -16.17
CA ASP A 381 11.41 -16.61 -17.02
C ASP A 381 11.59 -15.60 -18.16
N LYS A 382 10.59 -14.76 -18.43
CA LYS A 382 10.58 -13.81 -19.55
C LYS A 382 10.20 -12.40 -19.07
N PRO A 383 11.04 -11.78 -18.25
CA PRO A 383 10.75 -10.47 -17.66
C PRO A 383 10.62 -9.35 -18.70
N LEU A 384 11.09 -9.56 -19.92
CA LEU A 384 11.02 -8.58 -21.01
C LEU A 384 10.12 -9.08 -22.15
N LYS A 385 9.48 -8.17 -22.86
CA LYS A 385 8.73 -8.41 -24.09
C LYS A 385 9.59 -8.06 -25.31
N LYS A 386 9.06 -8.22 -26.52
CA LYS A 386 9.82 -7.97 -27.76
C LYS A 386 10.22 -6.51 -27.95
N LYS A 387 9.51 -5.57 -27.32
CA LYS A 387 9.75 -4.11 -27.42
C LYS A 387 9.00 -3.39 -26.29
N ASP A 388 9.25 -2.12 -26.15
CA ASP A 388 8.65 -1.22 -25.17
C ASP A 388 8.88 -1.75 -23.74
N ASN A 389 10.13 -2.13 -23.44
CA ASN A 389 10.50 -2.61 -22.11
C ASN A 389 10.90 -1.45 -21.21
N THR A 390 10.58 -1.59 -19.95
CA THR A 390 11.01 -0.68 -18.89
C THR A 390 11.41 -1.50 -17.69
N ALA A 391 12.60 -1.26 -17.17
CA ALA A 391 13.00 -1.76 -15.86
C ALA A 391 13.31 -0.59 -14.93
N ILE A 392 12.89 -0.74 -13.68
CA ILE A 392 13.04 0.27 -12.64
C ILE A 392 13.72 -0.36 -11.43
N LEU A 393 14.77 0.28 -10.94
CA LEU A 393 15.40 -0.04 -9.68
C LEU A 393 14.87 0.92 -8.61
N TYR A 394 14.36 0.36 -7.54
CA TYR A 394 13.95 1.08 -6.34
C TYR A 394 14.90 0.77 -5.19
N ASP A 395 15.03 1.71 -4.26
CA ASP A 395 15.72 1.45 -3.00
C ASP A 395 14.91 0.47 -2.11
N ARG A 396 15.46 0.17 -0.92
CA ARG A 396 14.83 -0.82 -0.02
C ARG A 396 13.45 -0.39 0.50
N ILE A 397 13.09 0.88 0.45
CA ILE A 397 11.78 1.40 0.91
C ILE A 397 10.85 1.80 -0.25
N GLY A 398 11.19 1.42 -1.49
CA GLY A 398 10.34 1.63 -2.66
C GLY A 398 10.51 2.99 -3.33
N THR A 399 11.57 3.75 -3.04
CA THR A 399 11.89 5.00 -3.74
C THR A 399 12.64 4.70 -5.03
N LEU A 400 12.25 5.34 -6.12
CA LEU A 400 12.90 5.17 -7.42
C LEU A 400 14.36 5.63 -7.38
N ILE A 401 15.29 4.77 -7.81
CA ILE A 401 16.72 5.07 -7.98
C ILE A 401 17.06 5.25 -9.46
N SER A 402 16.65 4.31 -10.30
CA SER A 402 17.03 4.27 -11.70
C SER A 402 15.92 3.67 -12.54
N LYS A 403 15.72 4.20 -13.74
CA LYS A 403 14.79 3.72 -14.76
C LYS A 403 15.50 3.63 -16.10
N LEU A 404 15.32 2.53 -16.82
CA LEU A 404 15.74 2.36 -18.20
C LEU A 404 14.57 1.91 -19.07
N GLU A 405 14.38 2.55 -20.19
CA GLU A 405 13.38 2.25 -21.21
C GLU A 405 14.05 1.87 -22.53
N GLU A 406 13.51 0.86 -23.25
CA GLU A 406 13.99 0.38 -24.54
C GLU A 406 12.83 0.26 -25.56
#